data_1b1814f3733d8037bbd0929cf65aed9d
#
_entry.id   1b1814f3733d8037bbd0929cf65aed9d
#
_cell.length_a   1.000
_cell.length_b   1.000
_cell.length_c   1.000
_cell.angle_alpha   90.00
_cell.angle_beta   90.00
_cell.angle_gamma   90.00
#
_symmetry.space_group_name_H-M   'P 1'
#
loop_
_entity.id
_entity.type
_entity.pdbx_description
1 polymer ?
#
loop_
_entity_poly.entity_id
_entity_poly.type
_entity_poly.pdbx_seq_one_letter_code
_entity_poly.pdbx_strand_id
1 'polypeptide(L)'
;MATAQAEESPNRLSVVKTLAHWTGRTFVAILVTYVFIVVLLVATAQQKVDDALTKEAVGYDYSVAVRYYFGKESLKNTVGENSEAVKQSTARLRAANDRLQSANRVLTAEAADLAEDLGRLTAAGCPAPPAPDTPPPPAELVSMAVATQHCAAERGAANPAIPPIAAEVLDGQRSVQKSLDDSAGLKRDADDIQDRLDLLQAERIAIDKQLEAAARSGDIIAVLKVFEDSSWPLARRLVYVPPALTGIILASVSGLFGALLITLILFVYPDNRYKFTRTKSYFGRILLGGLIALGVFVLMFSGVAVLAGPNASGSAQNLIAYAGIGILSGMFSDQAAGWLSDRSVFKPDPGEQPA
;
A
#
# COMPACT_ATOMS: atom_id res chain seq x y z
N MET A 1 -39.59 -43.35 68.55
CA MET A 1 -39.08 -43.41 67.18
C MET A 1 -38.81 -41.99 66.73
N ALA A 2 -37.53 -41.59 66.82
CA ALA A 2 -37.07 -40.23 66.39
C ALA A 2 -36.52 -40.37 64.99
N THR A 3 -37.18 -39.73 64.03
CA THR A 3 -36.69 -39.61 62.66
C THR A 3 -35.61 -38.54 62.66
N ALA A 4 -34.36 -38.97 62.53
CA ALA A 4 -33.23 -38.07 62.23
C ALA A 4 -33.42 -37.48 60.84
N GLN A 5 -33.75 -36.19 60.78
CA GLN A 5 -33.67 -35.42 59.57
C GLN A 5 -32.16 -35.25 59.24
N ALA A 6 -31.74 -35.91 58.15
CA ALA A 6 -30.46 -35.66 57.55
C ALA A 6 -30.45 -34.21 57.05
N GLU A 7 -29.70 -33.33 57.73
CA GLU A 7 -29.39 -31.97 57.32
C GLU A 7 -28.56 -32.06 56.05
N GLU A 8 -29.19 -31.89 54.91
CA GLU A 8 -28.52 -31.81 53.59
C GLU A 8 -27.55 -30.64 53.63
N SER A 9 -26.27 -30.97 53.59
CA SER A 9 -25.20 -29.94 53.58
C SER A 9 -25.39 -29.01 52.41
N PRO A 10 -25.53 -27.68 52.64
CA PRO A 10 -25.78 -26.73 51.57
C PRO A 10 -24.61 -26.71 50.60
N ASN A 11 -24.82 -27.40 49.50
CA ASN A 11 -24.44 -26.96 48.18
C ASN A 11 -22.99 -26.51 47.97
N ARG A 12 -22.01 -27.37 48.17
CA ARG A 12 -20.62 -27.15 47.74
C ARG A 12 -20.54 -26.80 46.25
N LEU A 13 -21.44 -27.32 45.43
CA LEU A 13 -21.57 -27.01 43.99
C LEU A 13 -21.99 -25.56 43.70
N SER A 14 -22.81 -24.93 44.54
CA SER A 14 -23.19 -23.53 44.36
C SER A 14 -22.06 -22.56 44.68
N VAL A 15 -21.29 -22.85 45.73
CA VAL A 15 -20.12 -22.05 46.11
C VAL A 15 -19.03 -22.12 45.06
N VAL A 16 -18.72 -23.31 44.51
CA VAL A 16 -17.74 -23.49 43.43
C VAL A 16 -18.15 -22.75 42.14
N LYS A 17 -19.44 -22.82 41.76
CA LYS A 17 -19.93 -22.06 40.61
C LYS A 17 -19.83 -20.55 40.84
N THR A 18 -20.15 -20.05 42.01
CA THR A 18 -20.04 -18.62 42.34
C THR A 18 -18.57 -18.17 42.32
N LEU A 19 -17.66 -18.96 42.86
CA LEU A 19 -16.22 -18.66 42.84
C LEU A 19 -15.66 -18.67 41.42
N ALA A 20 -16.03 -19.62 40.59
CA ALA A 20 -15.61 -19.69 39.19
C ALA A 20 -16.12 -18.50 38.36
N HIS A 21 -17.31 -18.00 38.63
CA HIS A 21 -17.84 -16.79 38.01
C HIS A 21 -17.10 -15.52 38.44
N TRP A 22 -16.70 -15.43 39.70
CA TRP A 22 -15.93 -14.30 40.22
C TRP A 22 -14.51 -14.27 39.64
N THR A 23 -13.81 -15.41 39.63
CA THR A 23 -12.47 -15.52 39.05
C THR A 23 -12.46 -15.19 37.56
N GLY A 24 -13.46 -15.62 36.80
CA GLY A 24 -13.60 -15.27 35.37
C GLY A 24 -13.77 -13.78 35.11
N ARG A 25 -14.60 -13.10 35.94
CA ARG A 25 -14.82 -11.65 35.80
C ARG A 25 -13.59 -10.83 36.16
N THR A 26 -12.90 -11.17 37.27
CA THR A 26 -11.67 -10.50 37.65
C THR A 26 -10.54 -10.73 36.63
N PHE A 27 -10.43 -11.92 36.08
CA PHE A 27 -9.46 -12.18 35.02
C PHE A 27 -9.69 -11.32 33.77
N VAL A 28 -10.94 -11.19 33.31
CA VAL A 28 -11.26 -10.33 32.16
C VAL A 28 -10.98 -8.86 32.46
N ALA A 29 -11.31 -8.40 33.67
CA ALA A 29 -11.02 -7.02 34.08
C ALA A 29 -9.52 -6.73 34.05
N ILE A 30 -8.71 -7.62 34.59
CA ILE A 30 -7.25 -7.51 34.58
C ILE A 30 -6.73 -7.55 33.13
N LEU A 31 -7.22 -8.46 32.30
CA LEU A 31 -6.80 -8.59 30.90
C LEU A 31 -7.10 -7.33 30.08
N VAL A 32 -8.34 -6.81 30.18
CA VAL A 32 -8.74 -5.59 29.44
C VAL A 32 -7.92 -4.40 29.92
N THR A 33 -7.71 -4.25 31.21
CA THR A 33 -6.88 -3.15 31.78
C THR A 33 -5.43 -3.28 31.30
N TYR A 34 -4.88 -4.49 31.32
CA TYR A 34 -3.53 -4.76 30.83
C TYR A 34 -3.39 -4.40 29.34
N VAL A 35 -4.30 -4.88 28.51
CA VAL A 35 -4.29 -4.60 27.07
C VAL A 35 -4.41 -3.10 26.82
N PHE A 36 -5.30 -2.41 27.55
CA PHE A 36 -5.49 -0.96 27.42
C PHE A 36 -4.19 -0.20 27.76
N ILE A 37 -3.54 -0.51 28.88
CA ILE A 37 -2.30 0.14 29.28
C ILE A 37 -1.19 -0.09 28.26
N VAL A 38 -1.03 -1.34 27.77
CA VAL A 38 0.00 -1.68 26.78
C VAL A 38 -0.24 -0.94 25.48
N VAL A 39 -1.47 -0.94 24.96
CA VAL A 39 -1.80 -0.26 23.71
C VAL A 39 -1.60 1.26 23.86
N LEU A 40 -2.02 1.84 24.97
CA LEU A 40 -1.85 3.27 25.26
C LEU A 40 -0.37 3.67 25.29
N LEU A 41 0.47 2.90 25.99
CA LEU A 41 1.90 3.19 26.10
C LEU A 41 2.60 3.08 24.73
N VAL A 42 2.32 2.00 24.00
CA VAL A 42 2.91 1.80 22.66
C VAL A 42 2.44 2.90 21.71
N ALA A 43 1.14 3.19 21.68
CA ALA A 43 0.59 4.24 20.82
C ALA A 43 1.20 5.61 21.11
N THR A 44 1.37 5.95 22.39
CA THR A 44 2.00 7.23 22.82
C THR A 44 3.47 7.29 22.39
N ALA A 45 4.21 6.19 22.52
CA ALA A 45 5.59 6.11 22.08
C ALA A 45 5.71 6.21 20.55
N GLN A 46 4.88 5.47 19.81
CA GLN A 46 4.83 5.53 18.35
C GLN A 46 4.54 6.93 17.84
N GLN A 47 3.60 7.62 18.48
CA GLN A 47 3.24 8.96 18.08
C GLN A 47 4.37 9.98 18.33
N LYS A 48 5.07 9.89 19.47
CA LYS A 48 6.24 10.73 19.72
C LYS A 48 7.33 10.51 18.67
N VAL A 49 7.51 9.27 18.26
CA VAL A 49 8.45 8.90 17.18
C VAL A 49 7.98 9.46 15.86
N ASP A 50 6.72 9.28 15.49
CA ASP A 50 6.14 9.77 14.23
C ASP A 50 6.18 11.31 14.14
N ASP A 51 5.83 12.01 15.21
CA ASP A 51 5.90 13.49 15.30
C ASP A 51 7.35 14.01 15.14
N ALA A 52 8.32 13.32 15.75
CA ALA A 52 9.73 13.70 15.65
C ALA A 52 10.26 13.47 14.24
N LEU A 53 9.90 12.35 13.63
CA LEU A 53 10.32 11.97 12.29
C LEU A 53 9.67 12.85 11.21
N THR A 54 8.39 13.22 11.38
CA THR A 54 7.69 14.12 10.47
C THR A 54 8.28 15.54 10.47
N LYS A 55 8.83 15.98 11.60
CA LYS A 55 9.49 17.29 11.72
C LYS A 55 10.85 17.33 11.02
N GLU A 56 11.55 16.20 10.95
CA GLU A 56 12.90 16.13 10.40
C GLU A 56 12.97 15.80 8.91
N ALA A 57 11.94 15.13 8.36
CA ALA A 57 11.97 14.68 6.96
C ALA A 57 10.60 14.74 6.27
N VAL A 58 10.50 15.47 5.16
CA VAL A 58 9.33 15.49 4.29
C VAL A 58 9.21 14.13 3.58
N GLY A 59 8.05 13.46 3.72
CA GLY A 59 7.75 12.19 3.02
C GLY A 59 8.19 10.92 3.77
N TYR A 60 8.32 11.00 5.07
CA TYR A 60 8.73 9.90 5.93
C TYR A 60 7.64 8.82 6.13
N ASP A 61 8.02 7.54 6.03
CA ASP A 61 7.16 6.40 6.39
C ASP A 61 7.67 5.75 7.69
N TYR A 62 6.87 5.89 8.77
CA TYR A 62 7.13 5.27 10.08
C TYR A 62 7.45 3.77 9.97
N SER A 63 6.70 3.05 9.14
CA SER A 63 6.85 1.60 9.01
C SER A 63 8.23 1.19 8.47
N VAL A 64 8.78 1.99 7.55
CA VAL A 64 10.10 1.76 6.96
C VAL A 64 11.20 2.00 8.00
N ALA A 65 11.11 3.07 8.77
CA ALA A 65 12.11 3.39 9.78
C ALA A 65 12.16 2.38 10.92
N VAL A 66 10.99 1.99 11.43
CA VAL A 66 10.90 0.98 12.48
C VAL A 66 11.44 -0.36 12.00
N ARG A 67 11.07 -0.78 10.78
CA ARG A 67 11.62 -2.00 10.17
C ARG A 67 13.14 -1.91 9.95
N TYR A 68 13.64 -0.74 9.56
CA TYR A 68 15.08 -0.53 9.40
C TYR A 68 15.83 -0.65 10.72
N TYR A 69 15.33 0.01 11.77
CA TYR A 69 15.99 0.03 13.06
C TYR A 69 16.02 -1.34 13.73
N PHE A 70 14.89 -2.07 13.67
CA PHE A 70 14.76 -3.38 14.33
C PHE A 70 15.04 -4.56 13.40
N GLY A 71 14.84 -4.40 12.10
CA GLY A 71 14.98 -5.45 11.10
C GLY A 71 16.14 -5.23 10.14
N LYS A 72 17.36 -4.97 10.66
CA LYS A 72 18.56 -4.71 9.84
C LYS A 72 18.79 -5.70 8.68
N GLU A 73 18.29 -6.93 8.76
CA GLU A 73 18.42 -7.93 7.69
C GLU A 73 17.39 -7.75 6.57
N SER A 74 16.13 -7.46 6.89
CA SER A 74 15.09 -7.38 5.86
C SER A 74 15.29 -6.16 4.95
N LEU A 75 15.75 -5.03 5.49
CA LEU A 75 15.99 -3.83 4.71
C LEU A 75 17.30 -3.90 3.91
N LYS A 76 18.33 -4.55 4.45
CA LYS A 76 19.52 -4.89 3.67
C LYS A 76 19.16 -5.73 2.44
N ASN A 77 18.23 -6.65 2.59
CA ASN A 77 17.73 -7.48 1.49
C ASN A 77 16.96 -6.63 0.46
N THR A 78 16.06 -5.76 0.91
CA THR A 78 15.28 -4.88 0.00
C THR A 78 16.19 -3.88 -0.73
N VAL A 79 17.16 -3.27 -0.04
CA VAL A 79 18.19 -2.41 -0.67
C VAL A 79 19.07 -3.22 -1.61
N GLY A 80 19.42 -4.45 -1.23
CA GLY A 80 20.17 -5.38 -2.05
C GLY A 80 19.41 -5.76 -3.34
N GLU A 81 18.14 -6.12 -3.21
CA GLU A 81 17.27 -6.47 -4.33
C GLU A 81 17.06 -5.29 -5.29
N ASN A 82 16.80 -4.08 -4.76
CA ASN A 82 16.68 -2.88 -5.58
C ASN A 82 18.01 -2.54 -6.27
N SER A 83 19.15 -2.64 -5.58
CA SER A 83 20.47 -2.45 -6.17
C SER A 83 20.75 -3.44 -7.30
N GLU A 84 20.35 -4.69 -7.13
CA GLU A 84 20.51 -5.72 -8.17
C GLU A 84 19.56 -5.48 -9.35
N ALA A 85 18.32 -5.06 -9.09
CA ALA A 85 17.36 -4.68 -10.14
C ALA A 85 17.86 -3.49 -10.97
N VAL A 86 18.46 -2.48 -10.33
CA VAL A 86 19.10 -1.34 -11.02
C VAL A 86 20.26 -1.80 -11.89
N LYS A 87 21.15 -2.67 -11.38
CA LYS A 87 22.26 -3.21 -12.16
C LYS A 87 21.78 -4.00 -13.38
N GLN A 88 20.77 -4.87 -13.19
CA GLN A 88 20.20 -5.66 -14.27
C GLN A 88 19.54 -4.78 -15.33
N SER A 89 18.77 -3.76 -14.92
CA SER A 89 18.14 -2.82 -15.84
C SER A 89 19.18 -1.99 -16.59
N THR A 90 20.26 -1.57 -15.93
CA THR A 90 21.37 -0.88 -16.57
C THR A 90 22.09 -1.76 -17.60
N ALA A 91 22.32 -3.05 -17.29
CA ALA A 91 22.91 -3.99 -18.22
C ALA A 91 22.00 -4.24 -19.45
N ARG A 92 20.68 -4.36 -19.22
CA ARG A 92 19.70 -4.49 -20.29
C ARG A 92 19.66 -3.26 -21.20
N LEU A 93 19.70 -2.07 -20.61
CA LEU A 93 19.73 -0.81 -21.37
C LEU A 93 20.98 -0.72 -22.26
N ARG A 94 22.15 -1.08 -21.73
CA ARG A 94 23.39 -1.13 -22.53
C ARG A 94 23.26 -2.09 -23.70
N ALA A 95 22.76 -3.31 -23.44
CA ALA A 95 22.54 -4.30 -24.49
C ALA A 95 21.52 -3.84 -25.54
N ALA A 96 20.45 -3.15 -25.15
CA ALA A 96 19.47 -2.57 -26.06
C ALA A 96 20.10 -1.46 -26.92
N ASN A 97 20.88 -0.57 -26.32
CA ASN A 97 21.60 0.48 -27.04
C ASN A 97 22.64 -0.06 -28.01
N ASP A 98 23.38 -1.12 -27.67
CA ASP A 98 24.32 -1.79 -28.55
C ASP A 98 23.60 -2.40 -29.77
N ARG A 99 22.43 -3.03 -29.56
CA ARG A 99 21.58 -3.55 -30.63
C ARG A 99 21.06 -2.43 -31.53
N LEU A 100 20.56 -1.34 -30.94
CA LEU A 100 20.09 -0.19 -31.67
C LEU A 100 21.21 0.43 -32.53
N GLN A 101 22.40 0.55 -31.97
CA GLN A 101 23.56 1.05 -32.71
C GLN A 101 23.94 0.14 -33.88
N SER A 102 23.89 -1.20 -33.69
CA SER A 102 24.16 -2.15 -34.76
C SER A 102 23.10 -2.10 -35.85
N ALA A 103 21.81 -2.00 -35.47
CA ALA A 103 20.70 -1.86 -36.40
C ALA A 103 20.80 -0.56 -37.22
N ASN A 104 21.17 0.55 -36.57
CA ASN A 104 21.39 1.82 -37.26
C ASN A 104 22.56 1.77 -38.24
N ARG A 105 23.64 1.00 -37.97
CA ARG A 105 24.73 0.78 -38.93
C ARG A 105 24.24 0.00 -40.15
N VAL A 106 23.47 -1.08 -39.95
CA VAL A 106 22.86 -1.83 -41.03
C VAL A 106 21.94 -0.97 -41.87
N LEU A 107 21.07 -0.21 -41.22
CA LEU A 107 20.16 0.73 -41.87
C LEU A 107 20.93 1.76 -42.74
N THR A 108 22.03 2.29 -42.20
CA THR A 108 22.85 3.25 -42.95
C THR A 108 23.51 2.62 -44.18
N ALA A 109 23.98 1.38 -44.09
CA ALA A 109 24.56 0.67 -45.22
C ALA A 109 23.50 0.36 -46.30
N GLU A 110 22.36 -0.21 -45.90
CA GLU A 110 21.25 -0.50 -46.84
C GLU A 110 20.70 0.77 -47.49
N ALA A 111 20.62 1.89 -46.73
CA ALA A 111 20.23 3.18 -47.29
C ALA A 111 21.23 3.71 -48.31
N ALA A 112 22.53 3.47 -48.13
CA ALA A 112 23.57 3.85 -49.09
C ALA A 112 23.46 3.01 -50.37
N ASP A 113 23.23 1.69 -50.27
CA ASP A 113 23.02 0.79 -51.40
C ASP A 113 21.78 1.19 -52.20
N LEU A 114 20.67 1.49 -51.52
CA LEU A 114 19.44 1.99 -52.15
C LEU A 114 19.66 3.33 -52.89
N ALA A 115 20.43 4.23 -52.29
CA ALA A 115 20.76 5.52 -52.93
C ALA A 115 21.59 5.33 -54.20
N GLU A 116 22.53 4.36 -54.22
CA GLU A 116 23.31 4.02 -55.41
C GLU A 116 22.41 3.45 -56.51
N ASP A 117 21.51 2.50 -56.20
CA ASP A 117 20.58 1.90 -57.13
C ASP A 117 19.61 2.93 -57.73
N LEU A 118 19.11 3.88 -56.90
CA LEU A 118 18.32 5.01 -57.38
C LEU A 118 19.11 5.91 -58.31
N GLY A 119 20.39 6.13 -58.04
CA GLY A 119 21.32 6.84 -58.94
C GLY A 119 21.45 6.16 -60.29
N ARG A 120 21.61 4.82 -60.30
CA ARG A 120 21.68 3.97 -61.55
C ARG A 120 20.36 4.03 -62.32
N LEU A 121 19.23 3.98 -61.65
CA LEU A 121 17.91 4.10 -62.27
C LEU A 121 17.68 5.49 -62.90
N THR A 122 18.14 6.53 -62.23
CA THR A 122 18.09 7.91 -62.73
C THR A 122 18.96 8.07 -63.99
N ALA A 123 20.17 7.50 -64.01
CA ALA A 123 21.06 7.48 -65.16
C ALA A 123 20.45 6.71 -66.35
N ALA A 124 19.62 5.68 -66.07
CA ALA A 124 18.90 4.92 -67.10
C ALA A 124 17.69 5.67 -67.71
N GLY A 125 17.38 6.86 -67.19
CA GLY A 125 16.37 7.76 -67.75
C GLY A 125 15.08 7.92 -66.95
N CYS A 126 15.03 7.41 -65.73
CA CYS A 126 13.96 7.69 -64.79
C CYS A 126 14.37 8.82 -63.84
N PRO A 127 13.87 10.07 -64.01
CA PRO A 127 14.26 11.16 -63.18
C PRO A 127 13.83 10.92 -61.72
N ALA A 128 14.80 10.92 -60.82
CA ALA A 128 14.54 11.03 -59.37
C ALA A 128 14.20 12.48 -59.05
N PRO A 129 13.41 12.74 -58.00
CA PRO A 129 13.27 14.08 -57.49
C PRO A 129 14.65 14.65 -57.17
N PRO A 130 14.87 15.97 -57.30
CA PRO A 130 16.18 16.58 -57.11
C PRO A 130 16.72 16.18 -55.74
N ALA A 131 17.93 15.61 -55.75
CA ALA A 131 18.59 15.22 -54.50
C ALA A 131 18.89 16.49 -53.67
N PRO A 132 18.50 16.53 -52.40
CA PRO A 132 18.92 17.62 -51.50
C PRO A 132 20.46 17.64 -51.42
N ASP A 133 21.04 18.79 -51.11
CA ASP A 133 22.52 18.98 -50.97
C ASP A 133 23.12 18.11 -49.86
N THR A 134 22.32 17.51 -49.02
CA THR A 134 22.69 16.55 -47.97
C THR A 134 22.11 15.16 -48.32
N PRO A 135 22.81 14.06 -47.95
CA PRO A 135 22.27 12.70 -48.17
C PRO A 135 20.91 12.57 -47.48
N PRO A 136 19.87 12.22 -48.24
CA PRO A 136 18.50 12.14 -47.73
C PRO A 136 18.39 11.10 -46.59
N PRO A 137 17.59 11.36 -45.58
CA PRO A 137 17.35 10.37 -44.51
C PRO A 137 16.72 9.07 -45.12
N PRO A 138 16.92 7.90 -44.47
CA PRO A 138 16.46 6.61 -45.00
C PRO A 138 14.97 6.59 -45.34
N ALA A 139 14.13 7.23 -44.60
CA ALA A 139 12.69 7.33 -44.83
C ALA A 139 12.36 8.10 -46.14
N GLU A 140 13.15 9.10 -46.49
CA GLU A 140 13.00 9.87 -47.70
C GLU A 140 13.47 9.05 -48.92
N LEU A 141 14.56 8.29 -48.81
CA LEU A 141 15.00 7.35 -49.83
C LEU A 141 13.93 6.31 -50.19
N VAL A 142 13.23 5.78 -49.18
CA VAL A 142 12.10 4.88 -49.39
C VAL A 142 10.98 5.59 -50.19
N SER A 143 10.66 6.83 -49.85
CA SER A 143 9.63 7.60 -50.58
C SER A 143 10.05 7.92 -52.03
N MET A 144 11.34 8.23 -52.24
CA MET A 144 11.92 8.41 -53.58
C MET A 144 11.89 7.11 -54.41
N ALA A 145 12.19 5.98 -53.83
CA ALA A 145 12.10 4.69 -54.48
C ALA A 145 10.66 4.35 -54.94
N VAL A 146 9.66 4.64 -54.11
CA VAL A 146 8.24 4.50 -54.50
C VAL A 146 7.89 5.40 -55.70
N ALA A 147 8.34 6.67 -55.68
CA ALA A 147 8.04 7.59 -56.80
C ALA A 147 8.68 7.16 -58.13
N THR A 148 9.86 6.56 -58.09
CA THR A 148 10.58 6.13 -59.29
C THR A 148 10.03 4.81 -59.90
N GLN A 149 9.32 3.99 -59.12
CA GLN A 149 8.69 2.74 -59.59
C GLN A 149 7.69 2.99 -60.74
N HIS A 150 6.93 4.08 -60.69
CA HIS A 150 5.96 4.40 -61.75
C HIS A 150 6.67 4.71 -63.05
N CYS A 151 7.75 5.50 -63.03
CA CYS A 151 8.57 5.73 -64.19
C CYS A 151 9.21 4.43 -64.76
N ALA A 152 9.70 3.55 -63.90
CA ALA A 152 10.30 2.31 -64.32
C ALA A 152 9.28 1.38 -65.02
N ALA A 153 8.02 1.34 -64.54
CA ALA A 153 6.95 0.59 -65.17
C ALA A 153 6.60 1.12 -66.59
N GLU A 154 6.53 2.44 -66.76
CA GLU A 154 6.19 3.07 -68.06
C GLU A 154 7.32 2.94 -69.10
N ARG A 155 8.57 3.15 -68.67
CA ARG A 155 9.72 3.21 -69.58
C ARG A 155 10.43 1.85 -69.77
N GLY A 156 10.17 0.88 -68.89
CA GLY A 156 10.81 -0.45 -68.97
C GLY A 156 10.55 -1.19 -70.26
N ALA A 157 9.43 -0.92 -70.95
CA ALA A 157 9.15 -1.49 -72.26
C ALA A 157 10.05 -0.91 -73.38
N ALA A 158 10.53 0.30 -73.22
CA ALA A 158 11.38 0.99 -74.20
C ALA A 158 12.89 0.80 -73.96
N ASN A 159 13.31 0.56 -72.71
CA ASN A 159 14.71 0.36 -72.34
C ASN A 159 14.90 -0.92 -71.51
N PRO A 160 15.53 -1.99 -72.07
CA PRO A 160 15.67 -3.30 -71.41
C PRO A 160 16.60 -3.26 -70.20
N ALA A 161 17.37 -2.18 -69.97
CA ALA A 161 18.20 -2.06 -68.78
C ALA A 161 17.44 -1.61 -67.52
N ILE A 162 16.22 -1.06 -67.67
CA ILE A 162 15.44 -0.50 -66.54
C ILE A 162 14.82 -1.61 -65.68
N PRO A 163 14.21 -2.71 -66.20
CA PRO A 163 13.55 -3.69 -65.36
C PRO A 163 14.45 -4.35 -64.29
N PRO A 164 15.71 -4.78 -64.57
CA PRO A 164 16.56 -5.38 -63.57
C PRO A 164 16.94 -4.37 -62.44
N ILE A 165 17.26 -3.11 -62.80
CA ILE A 165 17.60 -2.07 -61.83
C ILE A 165 16.38 -1.72 -60.97
N ALA A 166 15.19 -1.67 -61.55
CA ALA A 166 13.96 -1.41 -60.80
C ALA A 166 13.64 -2.54 -59.79
N ALA A 167 13.99 -3.80 -60.11
CA ALA A 167 13.87 -4.90 -59.16
C ALA A 167 14.85 -4.76 -57.99
N GLU A 168 16.10 -4.36 -58.25
CA GLU A 168 17.11 -4.08 -57.20
C GLU A 168 16.63 -2.93 -56.29
N VAL A 169 16.12 -1.84 -56.84
CA VAL A 169 15.54 -0.72 -56.09
C VAL A 169 14.35 -1.17 -55.22
N LEU A 170 13.47 -2.03 -55.73
CA LEU A 170 12.34 -2.55 -54.95
C LEU A 170 12.78 -3.42 -53.77
N ASP A 171 13.77 -4.27 -53.97
CA ASP A 171 14.32 -5.09 -52.89
C ASP A 171 15.11 -4.29 -51.89
N GLY A 172 15.91 -3.31 -52.32
CA GLY A 172 16.56 -2.34 -51.44
C GLY A 172 15.57 -1.49 -50.62
N GLN A 173 14.46 -1.04 -51.23
CA GLN A 173 13.39 -0.34 -50.54
C GLN A 173 12.78 -1.20 -49.42
N ARG A 174 12.49 -2.48 -49.70
CA ARG A 174 11.92 -3.39 -48.70
C ARG A 174 12.88 -3.62 -47.55
N SER A 175 14.19 -3.78 -47.85
CA SER A 175 15.23 -3.96 -46.85
C SER A 175 15.33 -2.74 -45.94
N VAL A 176 15.46 -1.53 -46.52
CA VAL A 176 15.53 -0.28 -45.77
C VAL A 176 14.28 -0.04 -44.90
N GLN A 177 13.07 -0.30 -45.45
CA GLN A 177 11.82 -0.19 -44.69
C GLN A 177 11.79 -1.13 -43.48
N LYS A 178 12.19 -2.39 -43.69
CA LYS A 178 12.26 -3.37 -42.61
C LYS A 178 13.26 -2.94 -41.53
N SER A 179 14.45 -2.48 -41.90
CA SER A 179 15.49 -2.03 -40.99
C SER A 179 15.06 -0.76 -40.23
N LEU A 180 14.26 0.12 -40.85
CA LEU A 180 13.61 1.25 -40.19
C LEU A 180 12.63 0.79 -39.10
N ASP A 181 11.75 -0.14 -39.44
CA ASP A 181 10.76 -0.66 -38.50
C ASP A 181 11.44 -1.40 -37.34
N ASP A 182 12.48 -2.21 -37.60
CA ASP A 182 13.29 -2.91 -36.61
C ASP A 182 14.02 -1.91 -35.68
N SER A 183 14.63 -0.84 -36.23
CA SER A 183 15.31 0.20 -35.44
C SER A 183 14.33 0.99 -34.57
N ALA A 184 13.14 1.30 -35.09
CA ALA A 184 12.07 1.96 -34.34
C ALA A 184 11.54 1.09 -33.20
N GLY A 185 11.44 -0.22 -33.40
CA GLY A 185 11.10 -1.19 -32.35
C GLY A 185 12.15 -1.21 -31.23
N LEU A 186 13.41 -1.35 -31.60
CA LEU A 186 14.53 -1.36 -30.64
C LEU A 186 14.65 -0.06 -29.86
N LYS A 187 14.35 1.08 -30.49
CA LYS A 187 14.32 2.38 -29.81
C LYS A 187 13.24 2.43 -28.73
N ARG A 188 12.02 1.97 -29.03
CA ARG A 188 10.93 1.90 -28.06
C ARG A 188 11.30 1.01 -26.87
N ASP A 189 11.88 -0.16 -27.15
CA ASP A 189 12.34 -1.06 -26.09
C ASP A 189 13.41 -0.41 -25.18
N ALA A 190 14.33 0.36 -25.78
CA ALA A 190 15.35 1.10 -25.01
C ALA A 190 14.73 2.21 -24.17
N ASP A 191 13.78 2.96 -24.70
CA ASP A 191 13.05 4.03 -24.00
C ASP A 191 12.26 3.44 -22.81
N ASP A 192 11.54 2.32 -23.00
CA ASP A 192 10.79 1.63 -21.92
C ASP A 192 11.72 1.13 -20.79
N ILE A 193 12.91 0.61 -21.15
CA ILE A 193 13.90 0.20 -20.16
C ILE A 193 14.45 1.42 -19.40
N GLN A 194 14.68 2.53 -20.09
CA GLN A 194 15.15 3.78 -19.48
C GLN A 194 14.13 4.32 -18.47
N ASP A 195 12.84 4.41 -18.85
CA ASP A 195 11.77 4.86 -17.96
C ASP A 195 11.67 4.01 -16.69
N ARG A 196 11.80 2.70 -16.85
CA ARG A 196 11.83 1.77 -15.72
C ARG A 196 13.06 1.97 -14.82
N LEU A 197 14.20 2.25 -15.40
CA LEU A 197 15.43 2.54 -14.67
C LEU A 197 15.30 3.83 -13.86
N ASP A 198 14.73 4.88 -14.43
CA ASP A 198 14.52 6.16 -13.77
C ASP A 198 13.57 6.01 -12.58
N LEU A 199 12.52 5.20 -12.71
CA LEU A 199 11.59 4.87 -11.62
C LEU A 199 12.31 4.14 -10.48
N LEU A 200 13.14 3.12 -10.78
CA LEU A 200 13.91 2.38 -9.78
C LEU A 200 14.95 3.26 -9.08
N GLN A 201 15.55 4.21 -9.79
CA GLN A 201 16.49 5.17 -9.21
C GLN A 201 15.77 6.17 -8.30
N ALA A 202 14.60 6.67 -8.69
CA ALA A 202 13.78 7.55 -7.85
C ALA A 202 13.35 6.84 -6.56
N GLU A 203 12.94 5.57 -6.65
CA GLU A 203 12.61 4.73 -5.50
C GLU A 203 13.83 4.55 -4.58
N ARG A 204 15.00 4.28 -5.13
CA ARG A 204 16.25 4.18 -4.36
C ARG A 204 16.57 5.47 -3.62
N ILE A 205 16.49 6.62 -4.28
CA ILE A 205 16.74 7.92 -3.65
C ILE A 205 15.75 8.16 -2.50
N ALA A 206 14.49 7.78 -2.67
CA ALA A 206 13.48 7.88 -1.62
C ALA A 206 13.82 6.98 -0.42
N ILE A 207 14.25 5.73 -0.67
CA ILE A 207 14.69 4.80 0.37
C ILE A 207 15.94 5.33 1.08
N ASP A 208 16.96 5.80 0.36
CA ASP A 208 18.19 6.33 0.95
C ASP A 208 17.91 7.56 1.85
N LYS A 209 17.03 8.47 1.44
CA LYS A 209 16.58 9.58 2.28
C LYS A 209 15.86 9.12 3.54
N GLN A 210 15.00 8.10 3.43
CA GLN A 210 14.32 7.51 4.57
C GLN A 210 15.30 6.84 5.54
N LEU A 211 16.32 6.15 5.01
CA LEU A 211 17.39 5.53 5.79
C LEU A 211 18.23 6.56 6.55
N GLU A 212 18.57 7.66 5.90
CA GLU A 212 19.34 8.75 6.52
C GLU A 212 18.51 9.43 7.62
N ALA A 213 17.24 9.70 7.40
CA ALA A 213 16.33 10.22 8.41
C ALA A 213 16.19 9.25 9.60
N ALA A 214 16.02 7.96 9.34
CA ALA A 214 15.94 6.94 10.38
C ALA A 214 17.25 6.79 11.17
N ALA A 215 18.40 6.93 10.52
CA ALA A 215 19.69 6.89 11.19
C ALA A 215 19.90 8.11 12.11
N ARG A 216 19.49 9.30 11.69
CA ARG A 216 19.52 10.53 12.52
C ARG A 216 18.57 10.44 13.71
N SER A 217 17.46 9.75 13.56
CA SER A 217 16.43 9.59 14.59
C SER A 217 16.65 8.36 15.47
N GLY A 218 17.81 7.73 15.41
CA GLY A 218 18.12 6.48 16.13
C GLY A 218 17.82 6.54 17.62
N ASP A 219 18.11 7.66 18.27
CA ASP A 219 17.84 7.87 19.71
C ASP A 219 16.33 7.94 20.00
N ILE A 220 15.54 8.49 19.07
CA ILE A 220 14.08 8.62 19.22
C ILE A 220 13.43 7.25 19.03
N ILE A 221 13.86 6.48 18.02
CA ILE A 221 13.38 5.13 17.75
C ILE A 221 13.81 4.16 18.87
N ALA A 222 14.93 4.44 19.56
CA ALA A 222 15.39 3.64 20.69
C ALA A 222 14.35 3.56 21.82
N VAL A 223 13.45 4.53 21.97
CA VAL A 223 12.33 4.45 22.89
C VAL A 223 11.41 3.26 22.60
N LEU A 224 11.22 2.92 21.32
CA LEU A 224 10.41 1.76 20.92
C LEU A 224 11.13 0.41 21.21
N LYS A 225 12.46 0.43 21.35
CA LYS A 225 13.24 -0.76 21.67
C LYS A 225 12.86 -1.36 23.03
N VAL A 226 12.47 -0.51 23.98
CA VAL A 226 11.99 -0.96 25.29
C VAL A 226 10.76 -1.86 25.16
N PHE A 227 9.89 -1.60 24.17
CA PHE A 227 8.71 -2.41 23.91
C PHE A 227 9.02 -3.66 23.10
N GLU A 228 10.00 -3.60 22.19
CA GLU A 228 10.45 -4.75 21.42
C GLU A 228 11.18 -5.78 22.29
N ASP A 229 12.08 -5.33 23.15
CA ASP A 229 12.84 -6.17 24.09
C ASP A 229 11.97 -6.65 25.26
N SER A 230 10.76 -6.09 25.41
CA SER A 230 9.88 -6.46 26.51
C SER A 230 9.38 -7.90 26.36
N SER A 231 9.18 -8.58 27.50
CA SER A 231 8.53 -9.90 27.55
C SER A 231 7.04 -9.87 27.19
N TRP A 232 6.50 -8.71 26.82
CA TRP A 232 5.10 -8.49 26.50
C TRP A 232 4.82 -8.76 25.02
N PRO A 233 4.25 -9.91 24.65
CA PRO A 233 4.11 -10.32 23.26
C PRO A 233 3.22 -9.34 22.44
N LEU A 234 2.25 -8.70 23.10
CA LEU A 234 1.38 -7.72 22.48
C LEU A 234 2.15 -6.44 22.15
N ALA A 235 2.95 -5.92 23.08
CA ALA A 235 3.75 -4.69 22.89
C ALA A 235 4.70 -4.87 21.71
N ARG A 236 5.42 -5.98 21.67
CA ARG A 236 6.35 -6.32 20.59
C ARG A 236 5.70 -6.33 19.20
N ARG A 237 4.49 -6.87 19.08
CA ARG A 237 3.76 -6.89 17.80
C ARG A 237 3.26 -5.50 17.41
N LEU A 238 2.79 -4.73 18.38
CA LEU A 238 2.23 -3.39 18.13
C LEU A 238 3.27 -2.39 17.64
N VAL A 239 4.54 -2.53 18.03
CA VAL A 239 5.64 -1.64 17.57
C VAL A 239 5.73 -1.59 16.04
N TYR A 240 5.44 -2.69 15.35
CA TYR A 240 5.50 -2.79 13.89
C TYR A 240 4.21 -2.37 13.19
N VAL A 241 3.15 -2.09 13.94
CA VAL A 241 1.87 -1.66 13.38
C VAL A 241 1.95 -0.16 13.06
N PRO A 242 1.48 0.30 11.89
CA PRO A 242 1.42 1.72 11.56
C PRO A 242 0.64 2.52 12.62
N PRO A 243 1.06 3.77 12.96
CA PRO A 243 0.42 4.60 13.99
C PRO A 243 -1.09 4.79 13.78
N ALA A 244 -1.52 4.93 12.52
CA ALA A 244 -2.94 5.04 12.17
C ALA A 244 -3.76 3.81 12.61
N LEU A 245 -3.24 2.59 12.37
CA LEU A 245 -3.89 1.35 12.79
C LEU A 245 -3.84 1.18 14.31
N THR A 246 -2.75 1.60 14.95
CA THR A 246 -2.65 1.59 16.42
C THR A 246 -3.67 2.53 17.05
N GLY A 247 -3.98 3.67 16.41
CA GLY A 247 -5.06 4.57 16.81
C GLY A 247 -6.44 3.90 16.79
N ILE A 248 -6.74 3.12 15.76
CA ILE A 248 -7.99 2.34 15.66
C ILE A 248 -8.07 1.29 16.77
N ILE A 249 -6.98 0.57 17.01
CA ILE A 249 -6.88 -0.43 18.08
C ILE A 249 -7.06 0.25 19.44
N LEU A 250 -6.42 1.40 19.66
CA LEU A 250 -6.54 2.16 20.90
C LEU A 250 -7.99 2.62 21.15
N ALA A 251 -8.67 3.14 20.13
CA ALA A 251 -10.07 3.55 20.23
C ALA A 251 -10.98 2.37 20.63
N SER A 252 -10.79 1.22 20.01
CA SER A 252 -11.57 0.00 20.32
C SER A 252 -11.31 -0.50 21.73
N VAL A 253 -10.03 -0.60 22.13
CA VAL A 253 -9.63 -1.08 23.45
C VAL A 253 -10.02 -0.10 24.56
N SER A 254 -9.97 1.20 24.31
CA SER A 254 -10.45 2.22 25.24
C SER A 254 -11.96 2.14 25.47
N GLY A 255 -12.74 1.78 24.43
CA GLY A 255 -14.17 1.50 24.56
C GLY A 255 -14.46 0.26 25.40
N LEU A 256 -13.71 -0.82 25.22
CA LEU A 256 -13.79 -1.99 26.11
C LEU A 256 -13.50 -1.62 27.56
N PHE A 257 -12.46 -0.80 27.77
CA PHE A 257 -12.08 -0.33 29.11
C PHE A 257 -13.15 0.59 29.72
N GLY A 258 -13.74 1.51 28.94
CA GLY A 258 -14.85 2.35 29.38
C GLY A 258 -16.07 1.55 29.83
N ALA A 259 -16.46 0.54 29.05
CA ALA A 259 -17.56 -0.37 29.39
C ALA A 259 -17.24 -1.22 30.65
N LEU A 260 -15.97 -1.58 30.85
CA LEU A 260 -15.50 -2.24 32.05
C LEU A 260 -15.63 -1.32 33.27
N LEU A 261 -15.20 -0.06 33.15
CA LEU A 261 -15.27 0.92 34.25
C LEU A 261 -16.72 1.13 34.72
N ILE A 262 -17.65 1.38 33.79
CA ILE A 262 -19.07 1.55 34.18
C ILE A 262 -19.63 0.29 34.83
N THR A 263 -19.24 -0.89 34.35
CA THR A 263 -19.67 -2.17 34.92
C THR A 263 -19.12 -2.33 36.34
N LEU A 264 -17.89 -1.92 36.61
CA LEU A 264 -17.30 -1.93 37.96
C LEU A 264 -17.99 -0.93 38.89
N ILE A 265 -18.27 0.29 38.40
CA ILE A 265 -18.99 1.30 39.14
C ILE A 265 -20.36 0.81 39.58
N LEU A 266 -21.13 0.22 38.62
CA LEU A 266 -22.45 -0.34 38.91
C LEU A 266 -22.40 -1.57 39.85
N PHE A 267 -21.26 -2.26 39.88
CA PHE A 267 -21.04 -3.36 40.80
C PHE A 267 -20.80 -2.86 42.24
N VAL A 268 -20.02 -1.78 42.40
CA VAL A 268 -19.70 -1.17 43.70
C VAL A 268 -20.89 -0.39 44.27
N TYR A 269 -21.64 0.26 43.38
CA TYR A 269 -22.82 1.06 43.73
C TYR A 269 -24.08 0.44 43.07
N PRO A 270 -24.62 -0.65 43.64
CA PRO A 270 -25.79 -1.31 43.03
C PRO A 270 -27.01 -0.40 43.18
N ASP A 271 -27.33 0.33 42.10
CA ASP A 271 -28.62 0.97 41.97
C ASP A 271 -29.66 -0.12 41.76
N ASN A 272 -30.78 -0.12 42.53
CA ASN A 272 -31.80 -1.15 42.51
C ASN A 272 -32.48 -1.37 41.15
N ARG A 273 -32.13 -0.54 40.17
CA ARG A 273 -32.65 -0.63 38.77
C ARG A 273 -31.90 -1.64 37.90
N TYR A 274 -30.66 -2.04 38.23
CA TYR A 274 -29.88 -2.91 37.41
C TYR A 274 -29.67 -4.28 38.08
N LYS A 275 -30.58 -5.20 37.80
CA LYS A 275 -30.39 -6.62 38.21
C LYS A 275 -29.40 -7.30 37.24
N PHE A 276 -28.14 -7.37 37.64
CA PHE A 276 -27.09 -8.14 36.93
C PHE A 276 -27.31 -9.66 37.08
N THR A 277 -28.33 -10.20 36.43
CA THR A 277 -28.72 -11.61 36.63
C THR A 277 -27.99 -12.62 35.74
N ARG A 278 -27.23 -12.21 34.73
CA ARG A 278 -26.56 -13.17 33.81
C ARG A 278 -25.14 -12.76 33.41
N THR A 279 -24.19 -13.70 33.55
CA THR A 279 -22.78 -13.57 33.14
C THR A 279 -22.64 -13.27 31.66
N LYS A 280 -23.54 -13.78 30.81
CA LYS A 280 -23.58 -13.51 29.37
C LYS A 280 -23.76 -12.01 29.06
N SER A 281 -24.49 -11.31 29.92
CA SER A 281 -24.72 -9.87 29.80
C SER A 281 -23.45 -9.05 30.07
N TYR A 282 -22.56 -9.51 30.97
CA TYR A 282 -21.32 -8.83 31.30
C TYR A 282 -20.35 -8.74 30.12
N PHE A 283 -20.09 -9.88 29.46
CA PHE A 283 -19.24 -9.93 28.27
C PHE A 283 -19.84 -9.18 27.09
N GLY A 284 -21.14 -9.31 26.87
CA GLY A 284 -21.84 -8.62 25.80
C GLY A 284 -21.71 -7.11 25.90
N ARG A 285 -21.77 -6.55 27.12
CA ARG A 285 -21.62 -5.11 27.36
C ARG A 285 -20.22 -4.62 27.08
N ILE A 286 -19.20 -5.33 27.54
CA ILE A 286 -17.79 -4.97 27.27
C ILE A 286 -17.53 -4.97 25.77
N LEU A 287 -17.96 -6.03 25.06
CA LEU A 287 -17.82 -6.13 23.62
C LEU A 287 -18.56 -5.01 22.86
N LEU A 288 -19.79 -4.72 23.28
CA LEU A 288 -20.59 -3.65 22.71
C LEU A 288 -19.91 -2.28 22.90
N GLY A 289 -19.30 -2.04 24.05
CA GLY A 289 -18.53 -0.82 24.30
C GLY A 289 -17.39 -0.63 23.33
N GLY A 290 -16.66 -1.70 23.02
CA GLY A 290 -15.59 -1.67 22.02
C GLY A 290 -16.09 -1.40 20.61
N LEU A 291 -17.22 -2.02 20.22
CA LEU A 291 -17.83 -1.83 18.90
C LEU A 291 -18.40 -0.40 18.72
N ILE A 292 -19.05 0.13 19.73
CA ILE A 292 -19.58 1.50 19.68
C ILE A 292 -18.42 2.51 19.61
N ALA A 293 -17.36 2.32 20.40
CA ALA A 293 -16.18 3.17 20.35
C ALA A 293 -15.49 3.14 18.97
N LEU A 294 -15.40 1.95 18.33
CA LEU A 294 -14.92 1.81 16.98
C LEU A 294 -15.79 2.57 15.97
N GLY A 295 -17.11 2.43 16.07
CA GLY A 295 -18.06 3.15 15.22
C GLY A 295 -17.94 4.67 15.36
N VAL A 296 -17.88 5.18 16.59
CA VAL A 296 -17.68 6.61 16.87
C VAL A 296 -16.34 7.09 16.33
N PHE A 297 -15.27 6.31 16.51
CA PHE A 297 -13.96 6.64 15.96
C PHE A 297 -14.00 6.76 14.43
N VAL A 298 -14.59 5.79 13.73
CA VAL A 298 -14.71 5.82 12.26
C VAL A 298 -15.52 7.03 11.80
N LEU A 299 -16.63 7.34 12.46
CA LEU A 299 -17.45 8.52 12.15
C LEU A 299 -16.68 9.83 12.37
N MET A 300 -15.96 9.95 13.49
CA MET A 300 -15.16 11.14 13.76
C MET A 300 -13.98 11.27 12.81
N PHE A 301 -13.29 10.17 12.52
CA PHE A 301 -12.16 10.19 11.60
C PHE A 301 -12.60 10.55 10.18
N SER A 302 -13.70 10.00 9.69
CA SER A 302 -14.26 10.36 8.39
C SER A 302 -14.77 11.80 8.35
N GLY A 303 -15.41 12.28 9.43
CA GLY A 303 -15.88 13.66 9.54
C GLY A 303 -14.73 14.66 9.59
N VAL A 304 -13.69 14.40 10.36
CA VAL A 304 -12.49 15.24 10.44
C VAL A 304 -11.73 15.24 9.12
N ALA A 305 -11.60 14.10 8.45
CA ALA A 305 -10.94 14.02 7.16
C ALA A 305 -11.67 14.87 6.08
N VAL A 306 -12.99 14.91 6.12
CA VAL A 306 -13.80 15.74 5.20
C VAL A 306 -13.65 17.23 5.51
N LEU A 307 -13.60 17.62 6.80
CA LEU A 307 -13.58 19.03 7.20
C LEU A 307 -12.18 19.65 7.15
N ALA A 308 -11.15 18.87 7.43
CA ALA A 308 -9.78 19.37 7.61
C ALA A 308 -8.91 19.30 6.34
N GLY A 309 -9.37 18.61 5.31
CA GLY A 309 -8.64 18.45 4.05
C GLY A 309 -7.38 17.58 4.19
N PRO A 310 -6.62 17.38 3.10
CA PRO A 310 -5.48 16.44 3.05
C PRO A 310 -4.28 16.84 3.94
N ASN A 311 -4.27 18.05 4.49
CA ASN A 311 -3.15 18.58 5.30
C ASN A 311 -3.36 18.44 6.83
N ALA A 312 -4.46 17.84 7.28
CA ALA A 312 -4.70 17.57 8.69
C ALA A 312 -3.93 16.31 9.15
N SER A 313 -2.62 16.36 9.06
CA SER A 313 -1.76 15.37 9.72
C SER A 313 -1.96 15.49 11.24
N GLY A 314 -2.59 14.46 11.81
CA GLY A 314 -2.97 14.43 13.21
C GLY A 314 -1.79 14.59 14.14
N SER A 315 -1.81 15.67 14.92
CA SER A 315 -0.86 15.89 16.01
C SER A 315 -1.11 14.94 17.19
N ALA A 316 -0.10 14.81 18.07
CA ALA A 316 -0.13 13.99 19.30
C ALA A 316 -1.39 14.19 20.18
N GLN A 317 -1.99 15.36 20.11
CA GLN A 317 -3.21 15.70 20.84
C GLN A 317 -4.39 14.80 20.46
N ASN A 318 -4.41 14.25 19.26
CA ASN A 318 -5.51 13.42 18.77
C ASN A 318 -5.57 12.03 19.45
N LEU A 319 -4.44 11.45 19.84
CA LEU A 319 -4.39 10.09 20.38
C LEU A 319 -5.01 9.99 21.77
N ILE A 320 -4.70 10.96 22.66
CA ILE A 320 -5.31 11.06 23.99
C ILE A 320 -6.80 11.39 23.86
N ALA A 321 -7.16 12.25 22.89
CA ALA A 321 -8.56 12.55 22.59
C ALA A 321 -9.30 11.30 22.13
N TYR A 322 -8.72 10.50 21.25
CA TYR A 322 -9.32 9.24 20.77
C TYR A 322 -9.50 8.21 21.89
N ALA A 323 -8.51 8.09 22.78
CA ALA A 323 -8.64 7.23 23.96
C ALA A 323 -9.77 7.73 24.89
N GLY A 324 -9.85 9.03 25.13
CA GLY A 324 -10.91 9.65 25.95
C GLY A 324 -12.31 9.45 25.35
N ILE A 325 -12.47 9.70 24.06
CA ILE A 325 -13.72 9.47 23.34
C ILE A 325 -14.10 7.99 23.36
N GLY A 326 -13.13 7.09 23.18
CA GLY A 326 -13.35 5.66 23.27
C GLY A 326 -13.87 5.26 24.65
N ILE A 327 -13.24 5.73 25.74
CA ILE A 327 -13.68 5.46 27.11
C ILE A 327 -15.12 5.97 27.32
N LEU A 328 -15.38 7.21 26.94
CA LEU A 328 -16.73 7.79 27.08
C LEU A 328 -17.76 7.01 26.27
N SER A 329 -17.46 6.69 25.03
CA SER A 329 -18.34 5.89 24.16
C SER A 329 -18.65 4.52 24.78
N GLY A 330 -17.64 3.87 25.38
CA GLY A 330 -17.80 2.60 26.08
C GLY A 330 -18.67 2.75 27.34
N MET A 331 -18.50 3.82 28.11
CA MET A 331 -19.31 4.08 29.31
C MET A 331 -20.80 4.30 28.97
N PHE A 332 -21.09 4.95 27.85
CA PHE A 332 -22.47 5.21 27.40
C PHE A 332 -23.04 4.12 26.50
N SER A 333 -22.33 3.03 26.27
CA SER A 333 -22.76 1.96 25.34
C SER A 333 -24.12 1.34 25.72
N ASP A 334 -24.41 1.19 27.01
CA ASP A 334 -25.71 0.68 27.51
C ASP A 334 -26.87 1.62 27.18
N GLN A 335 -26.64 2.93 27.30
CA GLN A 335 -27.67 3.95 26.99
C GLN A 335 -27.94 3.98 25.47
N ALA A 336 -26.87 3.90 24.66
CA ALA A 336 -26.99 3.84 23.22
C ALA A 336 -27.73 2.57 22.77
N ALA A 337 -27.42 1.41 23.37
CA ALA A 337 -28.10 0.17 23.09
C ALA A 337 -29.58 0.20 23.50
N GLY A 338 -29.90 0.77 24.67
CA GLY A 338 -31.27 0.99 25.12
C GLY A 338 -32.06 1.88 24.16
N TRP A 339 -31.46 2.99 23.75
CA TRP A 339 -32.10 3.91 22.79
C TRP A 339 -32.35 3.26 21.41
N LEU A 340 -31.40 2.44 20.93
CA LEU A 340 -31.59 1.68 19.68
C LEU A 340 -32.66 0.61 19.79
N SER A 341 -32.78 -0.06 20.95
CA SER A 341 -33.81 -1.09 21.18
C SER A 341 -35.22 -0.52 21.34
N ASP A 342 -35.32 0.68 21.93
CA ASP A 342 -36.64 1.35 22.14
C ASP A 342 -37.20 1.96 20.84
N ARG A 343 -36.34 2.36 19.93
CA ARG A 343 -36.77 2.76 18.58
C ARG A 343 -36.96 1.54 17.70
N SER A 344 -38.01 0.84 17.87
CA SER A 344 -38.76 -0.20 17.10
C SER A 344 -38.30 -0.63 15.69
N VAL A 345 -37.05 -0.32 15.27
CA VAL A 345 -36.49 -0.78 13.99
C VAL A 345 -36.25 -2.30 13.97
N PHE A 346 -36.24 -2.94 15.17
CA PHE A 346 -36.08 -4.37 15.35
C PHE A 346 -37.19 -5.06 16.17
N LYS A 347 -38.30 -4.38 16.42
CA LYS A 347 -39.49 -5.08 16.94
C LYS A 347 -40.18 -5.75 15.76
N PRO A 348 -40.19 -7.09 15.68
CA PRO A 348 -41.08 -7.76 14.74
C PRO A 348 -42.51 -7.31 15.05
N ASP A 349 -43.27 -6.99 14.00
CA ASP A 349 -44.67 -6.62 14.11
C ASP A 349 -45.39 -7.67 14.97
N PRO A 350 -46.15 -7.27 15.99
CA PRO A 350 -46.84 -8.23 16.85
C PRO A 350 -47.88 -9.10 16.11
N GLY A 351 -48.01 -8.94 14.80
CA GLY A 351 -48.90 -9.75 13.94
C GLY A 351 -48.27 -10.94 13.24
N GLU A 352 -46.92 -11.07 13.24
CA GLU A 352 -46.19 -12.21 12.62
C GLU A 352 -45.80 -13.25 13.68
N GLN A 353 -46.76 -13.85 14.37
CA GLN A 353 -46.54 -15.15 15.00
C GLN A 353 -46.62 -16.22 13.90
N PRO A 354 -45.57 -16.99 13.62
CA PRO A 354 -45.66 -18.14 12.73
C PRO A 354 -46.62 -19.17 13.34
N ALA A 355 -47.60 -19.56 12.54
CA ALA A 355 -48.54 -20.61 12.82
C ALA A 355 -47.86 -21.98 13.00
#